data_978477af5c767fe2f0dcc5359f6f9f79
#
_entry.id   978477af5c767fe2f0dcc5359f6f9f79
#
_cell.length_a   1.000
_cell.length_b   1.000
_cell.length_c   1.000
_cell.angle_alpha   90.00
_cell.angle_beta   90.00
_cell.angle_gamma   90.00
#
_symmetry.space_group_name_H-M   'P 1'
#
loop_
_entity.id
_entity.type
_entity.pdbx_description
1 polymer ?
#
loop_
_entity_poly.entity_id
_entity_poly.type
_entity_poly.pdbx_seq_one_letter_code
_entity_poly.pdbx_strand_id
1 'polypeptide(L)'
;MQIRKALPAGPLGFGAAPLGNMFRNIPDAEARATVDAAWDAGTRYFDTAPFYGAGLSEIRLGAALAGRRRDDYLLSTKVGRLILDDVEDVAARDQGEKGDIFKHGRPNRVVYDYSADGAKRSIDDSLRRMGVDRIDFVWVHDLAQDFHGDGWLGQFETARKGAFVALDRLRDAGVIGGWGLGVNKVEPVEVLLGLAEVRPDATLLAGRYSLLDHEAALQRVMPRAAAAGVDIVVGGPYSSGVLAGGAHFEYGAVPEAIRAKVEAIKALCAAHAVPIKAAALQFSLAHPAAAAIIPGASRPERIAEDHAALRAAVPGEFWRALRERGLVAPDAPLPGEGAGRRFATASASVTLPAPADRVWALIGGFGSLPDWLPFIRESSLAEGGRTRHLRDVDGHPIVERLTSFDERGRRYGYHILQAPFPVTDYDATLRVSDAGDGRARVEWSGRFIPAGVGDAEAVRVFQAIFEDGLKALAARFAG
;
A
#
# COMPACT_ATOMS: atom_id res chain seq x y z
N MET A 1 -1.13 -12.39 -12.15
CA MET A 1 -2.32 -12.90 -11.39
C MET A 1 -2.56 -12.00 -10.19
N GLN A 2 -3.77 -11.55 -9.92
CA GLN A 2 -4.05 -10.77 -8.71
C GLN A 2 -3.92 -11.68 -7.47
N ILE A 3 -3.11 -11.26 -6.48
CA ILE A 3 -2.88 -12.08 -5.27
C ILE A 3 -4.19 -12.30 -4.49
N ARG A 4 -5.08 -11.32 -4.45
CA ARG A 4 -6.40 -11.40 -3.81
C ARG A 4 -7.23 -12.60 -4.28
N LYS A 5 -7.15 -12.92 -5.57
CA LYS A 5 -7.86 -14.07 -6.16
C LYS A 5 -7.16 -15.40 -5.91
N ALA A 6 -5.88 -15.34 -5.57
CA ALA A 6 -5.05 -16.50 -5.32
C ALA A 6 -5.02 -16.94 -3.85
N LEU A 7 -5.51 -16.11 -2.92
CA LEU A 7 -5.54 -16.41 -1.49
C LEU A 7 -6.52 -17.53 -1.17
N PRO A 8 -6.05 -18.73 -0.73
CA PRO A 8 -6.95 -19.88 -0.56
C PRO A 8 -7.85 -19.80 0.69
N ALA A 9 -7.45 -19.01 1.69
CA ALA A 9 -8.10 -19.01 3.01
C ALA A 9 -8.24 -17.60 3.62
N GLY A 10 -8.42 -16.56 2.77
CA GLY A 10 -8.62 -15.19 3.22
C GLY A 10 -7.34 -14.38 3.38
N PRO A 11 -7.44 -13.14 3.88
CA PRO A 11 -6.38 -12.13 3.74
C PRO A 11 -5.25 -12.24 4.79
N LEU A 12 -5.34 -13.14 5.78
CA LEU A 12 -4.31 -13.28 6.82
C LEU A 12 -3.26 -14.29 6.36
N GLY A 13 -2.05 -13.79 6.10
CA GLY A 13 -0.87 -14.59 5.83
C GLY A 13 0.08 -14.62 7.03
N PHE A 14 1.21 -15.31 6.85
CA PHE A 14 2.27 -15.46 7.82
C PHE A 14 3.58 -14.87 7.27
N GLY A 15 4.11 -13.85 7.93
CA GLY A 15 5.42 -13.27 7.64
C GLY A 15 6.52 -14.04 8.36
N ALA A 16 7.36 -14.76 7.62
CA ALA A 16 8.35 -15.66 8.19
C ALA A 16 9.69 -14.98 8.57
N ALA A 17 9.82 -13.66 8.52
CA ALA A 17 11.04 -12.98 8.92
C ALA A 17 11.56 -13.37 10.32
N PRO A 18 10.70 -13.56 11.35
CA PRO A 18 11.15 -14.03 12.64
C PRO A 18 11.83 -15.40 12.61
N LEU A 19 11.47 -16.29 11.67
CA LEU A 19 12.09 -17.60 11.52
C LEU A 19 13.58 -17.52 11.09
N GLY A 20 14.04 -16.37 10.58
CA GLY A 20 15.43 -16.05 10.31
C GLY A 20 16.24 -15.61 11.55
N ASN A 21 15.69 -15.79 12.75
CA ASN A 21 16.27 -15.30 14.01
C ASN A 21 16.30 -13.76 14.10
N MET A 22 15.24 -13.10 13.64
CA MET A 22 15.06 -11.66 13.80
C MET A 22 15.01 -11.31 15.30
N PHE A 23 15.90 -10.44 15.74
CA PHE A 23 16.07 -9.91 17.12
C PHE A 23 16.40 -10.96 18.20
N ARG A 24 16.15 -12.23 17.99
CA ARG A 24 16.45 -13.29 18.95
C ARG A 24 16.77 -14.61 18.25
N ASN A 25 17.51 -15.46 18.91
CA ASN A 25 17.68 -16.84 18.48
C ASN A 25 16.40 -17.63 18.78
N ILE A 26 15.87 -18.33 17.77
CA ILE A 26 14.68 -19.18 17.86
C ILE A 26 15.15 -20.63 17.63
N PRO A 27 14.87 -21.58 18.55
CA PRO A 27 15.12 -22.99 18.31
C PRO A 27 14.32 -23.51 17.11
N ASP A 28 14.88 -24.45 16.35
CA ASP A 28 14.21 -25.03 15.16
C ASP A 28 12.85 -25.64 15.50
N ALA A 29 12.74 -26.29 16.68
CA ALA A 29 11.48 -26.84 17.15
C ALA A 29 10.39 -25.77 17.37
N GLU A 30 10.77 -24.59 17.92
CA GLU A 30 9.84 -23.46 18.11
C GLU A 30 9.46 -22.85 16.77
N ALA A 31 10.42 -22.70 15.85
CA ALA A 31 10.16 -22.22 14.50
C ALA A 31 9.16 -23.12 13.78
N ARG A 32 9.37 -24.45 13.82
CA ARG A 32 8.45 -25.43 13.25
C ARG A 32 7.08 -25.35 13.89
N ALA A 33 6.98 -25.38 15.21
CA ALA A 33 5.71 -25.29 15.94
C ALA A 33 4.93 -24.01 15.59
N THR A 34 5.63 -22.89 15.30
CA THR A 34 4.99 -21.64 14.90
C THR A 34 4.35 -21.77 13.50
N VAL A 35 5.02 -22.40 12.54
CA VAL A 35 4.45 -22.64 11.20
C VAL A 35 3.32 -23.66 11.26
N ASP A 36 3.46 -24.73 12.06
CA ASP A 36 2.42 -25.72 12.26
C ASP A 36 1.17 -25.07 12.87
N ALA A 37 1.32 -24.21 13.89
CA ALA A 37 0.20 -23.45 14.47
C ALA A 37 -0.46 -22.52 13.44
N ALA A 38 0.31 -21.87 12.55
CA ALA A 38 -0.25 -21.05 11.48
C ALA A 38 -1.10 -21.91 10.52
N TRP A 39 -0.59 -23.07 10.12
CA TRP A 39 -1.30 -24.01 9.27
C TRP A 39 -2.59 -24.51 9.92
N ASP A 40 -2.54 -24.92 11.17
CA ASP A 40 -3.66 -25.46 11.93
C ASP A 40 -4.74 -24.41 12.21
N ALA A 41 -4.33 -23.14 12.37
CA ALA A 41 -5.25 -22.02 12.47
C ALA A 41 -5.93 -21.62 11.14
N GLY A 42 -5.49 -22.22 10.02
CA GLY A 42 -6.06 -21.99 8.69
C GLY A 42 -5.27 -21.01 7.81
N THR A 43 -4.10 -20.53 8.24
CA THR A 43 -3.24 -19.71 7.37
C THR A 43 -2.79 -20.52 6.16
N ARG A 44 -2.93 -19.95 4.95
CA ARG A 44 -2.54 -20.56 3.68
C ARG A 44 -1.75 -19.63 2.77
N TYR A 45 -1.25 -18.53 3.29
CA TYR A 45 -0.29 -17.65 2.64
C TYR A 45 0.95 -17.48 3.52
N PHE A 46 2.13 -17.80 2.98
CA PHE A 46 3.42 -17.74 3.66
C PHE A 46 4.39 -16.87 2.86
N ASP A 47 5.01 -15.89 3.51
CA ASP A 47 6.02 -15.01 2.92
C ASP A 47 7.35 -15.16 3.63
N THR A 48 8.42 -15.29 2.86
CA THR A 48 9.80 -15.39 3.35
C THR A 48 10.77 -14.57 2.49
N ALA A 49 12.08 -14.67 2.73
CA ALA A 49 13.12 -14.07 1.91
C ALA A 49 14.49 -14.73 2.11
N PRO A 50 15.38 -14.69 1.10
CA PRO A 50 16.80 -15.07 1.25
C PRO A 50 17.50 -14.27 2.36
N PHE A 51 17.21 -12.97 2.47
CA PHE A 51 17.80 -12.11 3.49
C PHE A 51 17.49 -12.55 4.93
N TYR A 52 16.36 -13.17 5.18
CA TYR A 52 15.93 -13.51 6.53
C TYR A 52 16.82 -14.59 7.16
N GLY A 53 17.83 -14.11 7.89
CA GLY A 53 18.84 -14.96 8.51
C GLY A 53 19.74 -15.68 7.50
N ALA A 54 20.06 -15.05 6.37
CA ALA A 54 20.85 -15.64 5.28
C ALA A 54 20.30 -17.02 4.83
N GLY A 55 18.98 -17.05 4.54
CA GLY A 55 18.27 -18.26 4.08
C GLY A 55 17.73 -19.16 5.18
N LEU A 56 18.02 -18.87 6.44
CA LEU A 56 17.52 -19.69 7.57
C LEU A 56 16.00 -19.77 7.60
N SER A 57 15.32 -18.66 7.35
CA SER A 57 13.86 -18.61 7.30
C SER A 57 13.30 -19.50 6.20
N GLU A 58 13.87 -19.47 5.00
CA GLU A 58 13.44 -20.33 3.88
C GLU A 58 13.64 -21.82 4.20
N ILE A 59 14.79 -22.19 4.77
CA ILE A 59 15.08 -23.58 5.18
C ILE A 59 14.03 -24.06 6.21
N ARG A 60 13.77 -23.26 7.24
CA ARG A 60 12.80 -23.61 8.31
C ARG A 60 11.37 -23.69 7.80
N LEU A 61 10.97 -22.70 6.98
CA LEU A 61 9.63 -22.68 6.39
C LEU A 61 9.42 -23.87 5.46
N GLY A 62 10.38 -24.16 4.57
CA GLY A 62 10.33 -25.33 3.68
C GLY A 62 10.24 -26.64 4.45
N ALA A 63 11.09 -26.83 5.47
CA ALA A 63 11.04 -28.02 6.32
C ALA A 63 9.71 -28.18 7.08
N ALA A 64 9.11 -27.08 7.52
CA ALA A 64 7.81 -27.12 8.18
C ALA A 64 6.65 -27.37 7.21
N LEU A 65 6.74 -26.89 5.96
CA LEU A 65 5.72 -27.11 4.93
C LEU A 65 5.88 -28.47 4.19
N ALA A 66 6.98 -29.18 4.43
CA ALA A 66 7.21 -30.49 3.82
C ALA A 66 6.08 -31.47 4.13
N GLY A 67 5.62 -32.20 3.11
CA GLY A 67 4.50 -33.13 3.22
C GLY A 67 3.11 -32.49 3.13
N ARG A 68 2.99 -31.17 3.06
CA ARG A 68 1.74 -30.47 2.76
C ARG A 68 1.57 -30.35 1.25
N ARG A 69 0.34 -30.49 0.76
CA ARG A 69 0.10 -30.38 -0.69
C ARG A 69 0.43 -28.96 -1.14
N ARG A 70 1.27 -28.85 -2.19
CA ARG A 70 1.76 -27.56 -2.69
C ARG A 70 0.62 -26.65 -3.19
N ASP A 71 -0.48 -27.22 -3.65
CA ASP A 71 -1.64 -26.49 -4.15
C ASP A 71 -2.53 -25.92 -3.04
N ASP A 72 -2.34 -26.34 -1.79
CA ASP A 72 -3.17 -25.89 -0.67
C ASP A 72 -2.70 -24.55 -0.08
N TYR A 73 -1.56 -24.02 -0.50
CA TYR A 73 -1.03 -22.75 0.03
C TYR A 73 -0.33 -21.90 -1.03
N LEU A 74 -0.34 -20.62 -0.78
CA LEU A 74 0.39 -19.59 -1.53
C LEU A 74 1.73 -19.33 -0.84
N LEU A 75 2.80 -19.29 -1.62
CA LEU A 75 4.15 -19.07 -1.14
C LEU A 75 4.80 -17.91 -1.88
N SER A 76 5.31 -16.92 -1.14
CA SER A 76 6.12 -15.85 -1.70
C SER A 76 7.52 -15.83 -1.07
N THR A 77 8.49 -15.45 -1.88
CA THR A 77 9.86 -15.12 -1.45
C THR A 77 10.36 -13.91 -2.22
N LYS A 78 11.64 -13.58 -2.06
CA LYS A 78 12.19 -12.34 -2.58
C LYS A 78 13.45 -12.57 -3.41
N VAL A 79 13.77 -11.62 -4.30
CA VAL A 79 15.01 -11.55 -5.10
C VAL A 79 15.71 -10.23 -4.88
N GLY A 80 16.91 -10.06 -5.42
CA GLY A 80 17.73 -8.86 -5.26
C GLY A 80 18.84 -9.04 -4.23
N ARG A 81 18.86 -10.18 -3.53
CA ARG A 81 19.98 -10.63 -2.69
C ARG A 81 20.32 -12.07 -2.98
N LEU A 82 21.62 -12.33 -3.11
CA LEU A 82 22.18 -13.67 -3.26
C LEU A 82 22.89 -14.07 -1.96
N ILE A 83 22.76 -15.32 -1.59
CA ILE A 83 23.50 -15.91 -0.47
C ILE A 83 24.67 -16.70 -1.07
N LEU A 84 25.88 -16.34 -0.69
CA LEU A 84 27.08 -16.98 -1.15
C LEU A 84 27.51 -18.13 -0.19
N ASP A 85 28.32 -19.04 -0.68
CA ASP A 85 28.87 -20.10 0.17
C ASP A 85 29.96 -19.59 1.12
N ASP A 86 30.50 -18.40 0.81
CA ASP A 86 31.50 -17.74 1.67
C ASP A 86 30.87 -17.40 3.03
N VAL A 87 31.68 -17.63 4.07
CA VAL A 87 31.33 -17.33 5.45
C VAL A 87 31.98 -16.02 5.87
N GLU A 88 31.24 -15.16 6.55
CA GLU A 88 31.72 -13.89 7.12
C GLU A 88 31.45 -13.82 8.62
N ASP A 89 32.15 -12.94 9.32
CA ASP A 89 31.80 -12.61 10.69
C ASP A 89 30.47 -11.86 10.73
N VAL A 90 29.44 -12.51 11.25
CA VAL A 90 28.09 -11.92 11.35
C VAL A 90 28.08 -10.65 12.19
N ALA A 91 28.96 -10.54 13.20
CA ALA A 91 29.08 -9.36 14.06
C ALA A 91 29.70 -8.16 13.31
N ALA A 92 30.50 -8.43 12.28
CA ALA A 92 31.12 -7.40 11.43
C ALA A 92 30.29 -7.05 10.20
N ARG A 93 29.13 -7.70 9.99
CA ARG A 93 28.27 -7.48 8.84
C ARG A 93 27.69 -6.07 8.88
N ASP A 94 28.00 -5.27 7.86
CA ASP A 94 27.32 -4.00 7.63
C ASP A 94 25.89 -4.25 7.15
N GLN A 95 24.93 -3.93 7.98
CA GLN A 95 23.50 -4.05 7.67
C GLN A 95 22.84 -2.66 7.51
N GLY A 96 23.65 -1.62 7.34
CA GLY A 96 23.19 -0.23 7.24
C GLY A 96 22.57 0.29 8.57
N GLU A 97 21.77 1.33 8.45
CA GLU A 97 21.12 1.98 9.62
C GLU A 97 20.19 1.04 10.42
N LYS A 98 19.78 -0.08 9.83
CA LYS A 98 18.87 -1.05 10.45
C LYS A 98 19.55 -2.08 11.34
N GLY A 99 20.88 -2.02 11.43
CA GLY A 99 21.68 -2.78 12.39
C GLY A 99 21.52 -4.30 12.31
N ASP A 100 21.84 -4.97 13.39
CA ASP A 100 21.93 -6.43 13.55
C ASP A 100 20.57 -7.16 13.53
N ILE A 101 19.66 -6.84 12.63
CA ILE A 101 18.30 -7.43 12.61
C ILE A 101 18.36 -8.96 12.64
N PHE A 102 19.33 -9.55 11.91
CA PHE A 102 19.51 -10.99 11.75
C PHE A 102 20.88 -11.49 12.27
N LYS A 103 21.41 -10.88 13.33
CA LYS A 103 22.73 -11.25 13.91
C LYS A 103 22.83 -12.72 14.35
N HIS A 104 21.72 -13.39 14.56
CA HIS A 104 21.67 -14.82 14.88
C HIS A 104 21.31 -15.69 13.66
N GLY A 105 21.40 -15.15 12.45
CA GLY A 105 21.25 -15.88 11.21
C GLY A 105 22.45 -16.76 10.88
N ARG A 106 22.44 -17.36 9.68
CA ARG A 106 23.57 -18.12 9.16
C ARG A 106 24.74 -17.18 8.83
N PRO A 107 25.98 -17.65 8.92
CA PRO A 107 27.16 -16.84 8.69
C PRO A 107 27.47 -16.61 7.20
N ASN A 108 26.62 -17.06 6.28
CA ASN A 108 26.81 -16.89 4.86
C ASN A 108 26.78 -15.42 4.45
N ARG A 109 27.69 -15.01 3.57
CA ARG A 109 27.72 -13.66 3.02
C ARG A 109 26.51 -13.42 2.10
N VAL A 110 25.88 -12.27 2.26
CA VAL A 110 24.73 -11.83 1.46
C VAL A 110 25.15 -10.63 0.62
N VAL A 111 24.90 -10.69 -0.69
CA VAL A 111 25.23 -9.61 -1.62
C VAL A 111 23.99 -9.16 -2.39
N TYR A 112 23.99 -7.88 -2.79
CA TYR A 112 22.93 -7.36 -3.66
C TYR A 112 23.18 -7.74 -5.11
N ASP A 113 22.14 -8.20 -5.80
CA ASP A 113 22.16 -8.43 -7.24
C ASP A 113 20.74 -8.29 -7.83
N TYR A 114 20.47 -7.15 -8.43
CA TYR A 114 19.22 -6.85 -9.10
C TYR A 114 19.26 -7.10 -10.61
N SER A 115 20.29 -7.79 -11.10
CA SER A 115 20.36 -8.21 -12.51
C SER A 115 19.33 -9.29 -12.85
N ALA A 116 19.11 -9.52 -14.13
CA ALA A 116 18.23 -10.60 -14.61
C ALA A 116 18.71 -11.98 -14.16
N ASP A 117 20.03 -12.23 -14.22
CA ASP A 117 20.62 -13.50 -13.82
C ASP A 117 20.65 -13.67 -12.31
N GLY A 118 20.90 -12.57 -11.56
CA GLY A 118 20.77 -12.55 -10.10
C GLY A 118 19.35 -12.90 -9.64
N ALA A 119 18.33 -12.38 -10.28
CA ALA A 119 16.93 -12.69 -9.96
C ALA A 119 16.61 -14.18 -10.21
N LYS A 120 16.99 -14.72 -11.36
CA LYS A 120 16.80 -16.16 -11.68
C LYS A 120 17.54 -17.06 -10.69
N ARG A 121 18.83 -16.78 -10.46
CA ARG A 121 19.65 -17.54 -9.50
C ARG A 121 19.03 -17.51 -8.10
N SER A 122 18.53 -16.34 -7.65
CA SER A 122 17.88 -16.22 -6.36
C SER A 122 16.65 -17.10 -6.25
N ILE A 123 15.82 -17.20 -7.30
CA ILE A 123 14.65 -18.08 -7.37
C ILE A 123 15.07 -19.55 -7.26
N ASP A 124 16.04 -19.99 -8.08
CA ASP A 124 16.54 -21.36 -8.07
C ASP A 124 17.13 -21.76 -6.71
N ASP A 125 17.87 -20.85 -6.10
CA ASP A 125 18.43 -21.05 -4.77
C ASP A 125 17.34 -21.13 -3.68
N SER A 126 16.29 -20.32 -3.79
CA SER A 126 15.14 -20.34 -2.88
C SER A 126 14.32 -21.63 -3.01
N LEU A 127 14.06 -22.09 -4.23
CA LEU A 127 13.41 -23.39 -4.48
C LEU A 127 14.17 -24.54 -3.80
N ARG A 128 15.52 -24.56 -3.96
CA ARG A 128 16.36 -25.56 -3.32
C ARG A 128 16.36 -25.48 -1.80
N ARG A 129 16.48 -24.27 -1.22
CA ARG A 129 16.46 -24.08 0.25
C ARG A 129 15.13 -24.48 0.88
N MET A 130 14.03 -24.18 0.21
CA MET A 130 12.69 -24.53 0.70
C MET A 130 12.27 -25.95 0.36
N GLY A 131 12.95 -26.63 -0.58
CA GLY A 131 12.57 -27.97 -1.03
C GLY A 131 11.23 -28.01 -1.75
N VAL A 132 10.89 -26.96 -2.50
CA VAL A 132 9.64 -26.83 -3.28
C VAL A 132 9.96 -26.66 -4.77
N ASP A 133 9.00 -27.00 -5.61
CA ASP A 133 9.11 -26.92 -7.07
C ASP A 133 8.50 -25.64 -7.68
N ARG A 134 7.77 -24.85 -6.88
CA ARG A 134 7.05 -23.65 -7.32
C ARG A 134 7.06 -22.57 -6.27
N ILE A 135 7.20 -21.31 -6.71
CA ILE A 135 6.95 -20.09 -5.94
C ILE A 135 5.81 -19.34 -6.63
N ASP A 136 4.83 -18.87 -5.85
CA ASP A 136 3.65 -18.22 -6.43
C ASP A 136 3.90 -16.73 -6.66
N PHE A 137 4.53 -16.02 -5.70
CA PHE A 137 4.87 -14.60 -5.85
C PHE A 137 6.32 -14.31 -5.50
N VAL A 138 6.93 -13.41 -6.25
CA VAL A 138 8.33 -12.98 -6.06
C VAL A 138 8.39 -11.47 -5.88
N TRP A 139 9.02 -11.03 -4.78
CA TRP A 139 9.22 -9.61 -4.50
C TRP A 139 10.66 -9.20 -4.77
N VAL A 140 10.86 -8.08 -5.48
CA VAL A 140 12.17 -7.42 -5.55
C VAL A 140 12.39 -6.68 -4.25
N HIS A 141 13.39 -7.13 -3.47
CA HIS A 141 13.52 -6.84 -2.06
C HIS A 141 14.33 -5.57 -1.80
N ASP A 142 13.80 -4.71 -0.90
CA ASP A 142 14.49 -3.58 -0.29
C ASP A 142 15.16 -2.62 -1.30
N LEU A 143 14.54 -2.47 -2.46
CA LEU A 143 15.00 -1.57 -3.52
C LEU A 143 14.61 -0.12 -3.19
N ALA A 144 15.19 0.41 -2.12
CA ALA A 144 14.80 1.69 -1.52
C ALA A 144 15.96 2.37 -0.79
N GLN A 145 15.76 3.65 -0.45
CA GLN A 145 16.77 4.50 0.18
C GLN A 145 17.26 3.96 1.54
N ASP A 146 16.40 3.29 2.30
CA ASP A 146 16.73 2.77 3.63
C ASP A 146 17.75 1.61 3.62
N PHE A 147 18.07 1.05 2.45
CA PHE A 147 19.11 0.05 2.25
C PHE A 147 20.22 0.48 1.29
N HIS A 148 19.96 1.46 0.44
CA HIS A 148 20.92 1.88 -0.60
C HIS A 148 21.30 3.35 -0.53
N GLY A 149 20.82 4.09 0.49
CA GLY A 149 21.06 5.53 0.59
C GLY A 149 20.66 6.25 -0.71
N ASP A 150 21.42 7.27 -1.10
CA ASP A 150 21.17 8.04 -2.34
C ASP A 150 21.39 7.23 -3.61
N GLY A 151 22.07 6.08 -3.53
CA GLY A 151 22.32 5.18 -4.66
C GLY A 151 21.10 4.33 -5.06
N TRP A 152 19.97 4.39 -4.34
CA TRP A 152 18.82 3.52 -4.58
C TRP A 152 18.23 3.66 -5.99
N LEU A 153 18.25 4.87 -6.59
CA LEU A 153 17.77 5.09 -7.96
C LEU A 153 18.62 4.33 -8.99
N GLY A 154 19.93 4.25 -8.77
CA GLY A 154 20.84 3.46 -9.62
C GLY A 154 20.54 1.95 -9.52
N GLN A 155 20.27 1.46 -8.30
CA GLN A 155 19.83 0.08 -8.08
C GLN A 155 18.47 -0.19 -8.71
N PHE A 156 17.54 0.78 -8.60
CA PHE A 156 16.22 0.70 -9.24
C PHE A 156 16.34 0.58 -10.77
N GLU A 157 17.20 1.39 -11.38
CA GLU A 157 17.45 1.34 -12.83
C GLU A 157 18.08 0.00 -13.24
N THR A 158 18.98 -0.57 -12.42
CA THR A 158 19.51 -1.91 -12.62
C THR A 158 18.41 -2.97 -12.57
N ALA A 159 17.53 -2.90 -11.56
CA ALA A 159 16.39 -3.79 -11.43
C ALA A 159 15.41 -3.64 -12.60
N ARG A 160 15.14 -2.40 -13.03
CA ARG A 160 14.25 -2.09 -14.15
C ARG A 160 14.71 -2.76 -15.45
N LYS A 161 16.00 -2.71 -15.74
CA LYS A 161 16.61 -3.35 -16.92
C LYS A 161 16.86 -4.84 -16.76
N GLY A 162 16.94 -5.34 -15.53
CA GLY A 162 17.32 -6.71 -15.17
C GLY A 162 16.18 -7.51 -14.54
N ALA A 163 16.07 -7.44 -13.22
CA ALA A 163 15.14 -8.27 -12.44
C ALA A 163 13.69 -8.14 -12.89
N PHE A 164 13.17 -6.90 -13.17
CA PHE A 164 11.78 -6.72 -13.58
C PHE A 164 11.49 -7.42 -14.91
N VAL A 165 12.40 -7.28 -15.89
CA VAL A 165 12.28 -7.95 -17.19
C VAL A 165 12.31 -9.47 -17.06
N ALA A 166 13.18 -9.98 -16.19
CA ALA A 166 13.27 -11.42 -15.94
C ALA A 166 11.99 -11.96 -15.28
N LEU A 167 11.46 -11.24 -14.29
CA LEU A 167 10.25 -11.61 -13.55
C LEU A 167 9.00 -11.54 -14.44
N ASP A 168 8.87 -10.51 -15.31
CA ASP A 168 7.80 -10.46 -16.32
C ASP A 168 7.80 -11.70 -17.21
N ARG A 169 8.99 -12.09 -17.72
CA ARG A 169 9.13 -13.29 -18.57
C ARG A 169 8.79 -14.57 -17.82
N LEU A 170 9.22 -14.71 -16.56
CA LEU A 170 8.92 -15.89 -15.74
C LEU A 170 7.41 -15.98 -15.43
N ARG A 171 6.76 -14.86 -15.17
CA ARG A 171 5.30 -14.80 -15.01
C ARG A 171 4.57 -15.19 -16.29
N ASP A 172 4.97 -14.61 -17.43
CA ASP A 172 4.33 -14.86 -18.72
C ASP A 172 4.55 -16.32 -19.18
N ALA A 173 5.65 -16.95 -18.77
CA ALA A 173 5.92 -18.37 -18.96
C ALA A 173 5.21 -19.28 -17.94
N GLY A 174 4.50 -18.72 -16.95
CA GLY A 174 3.82 -19.49 -15.91
C GLY A 174 4.74 -20.15 -14.87
N VAL A 175 6.02 -19.76 -14.81
CA VAL A 175 6.99 -20.26 -13.83
C VAL A 175 6.72 -19.67 -12.43
N ILE A 176 6.27 -18.41 -12.38
CA ILE A 176 5.77 -17.75 -11.18
C ILE A 176 4.35 -17.22 -11.45
N GLY A 177 3.54 -17.08 -10.39
CA GLY A 177 2.19 -16.56 -10.50
C GLY A 177 2.13 -15.04 -10.63
N GLY A 178 3.09 -14.33 -10.05
CA GLY A 178 3.16 -12.87 -10.10
C GLY A 178 4.41 -12.31 -9.40
N TRP A 179 4.62 -11.00 -9.56
CA TRP A 179 5.73 -10.30 -8.95
C TRP A 179 5.42 -8.84 -8.61
N GLY A 180 6.31 -8.22 -7.86
CA GLY A 180 6.31 -6.79 -7.55
C GLY A 180 7.47 -6.41 -6.62
N LEU A 181 7.35 -5.26 -5.95
CA LEU A 181 8.34 -4.84 -4.95
C LEU A 181 7.99 -5.36 -3.55
N GLY A 182 9.02 -5.66 -2.75
CA GLY A 182 8.92 -5.89 -1.30
C GLY A 182 9.77 -4.86 -0.55
N VAL A 183 9.16 -3.76 -0.12
CA VAL A 183 9.88 -2.58 0.38
C VAL A 183 9.23 -1.96 1.62
N ASN A 184 10.03 -1.16 2.36
CA ASN A 184 9.58 -0.41 3.53
C ASN A 184 9.41 1.10 3.23
N LYS A 185 9.41 1.51 1.96
CA LYS A 185 9.25 2.91 1.53
C LYS A 185 8.21 3.00 0.42
N VAL A 186 7.50 4.12 0.36
CA VAL A 186 6.45 4.34 -0.65
C VAL A 186 7.02 4.76 -2.01
N GLU A 187 8.15 5.46 -2.01
CA GLU A 187 8.77 6.04 -3.20
C GLU A 187 9.06 5.02 -4.31
N PRO A 188 9.70 3.86 -4.04
CA PRO A 188 9.95 2.88 -5.08
C PRO A 188 8.67 2.32 -5.72
N VAL A 189 7.61 2.15 -4.92
CA VAL A 189 6.31 1.68 -5.42
C VAL A 189 5.66 2.75 -6.29
N GLU A 190 5.71 4.01 -5.88
CA GLU A 190 5.19 5.12 -6.66
C GLU A 190 5.88 5.23 -8.02
N VAL A 191 7.23 5.07 -8.04
CA VAL A 191 8.02 5.05 -9.29
C VAL A 191 7.61 3.86 -10.15
N LEU A 192 7.56 2.64 -9.57
CA LEU A 192 7.19 1.42 -10.30
C LEU A 192 5.80 1.54 -10.95
N LEU A 193 4.81 2.02 -10.22
CA LEU A 193 3.44 2.21 -10.73
C LEU A 193 3.34 3.31 -11.81
N GLY A 194 4.38 4.14 -11.96
CA GLY A 194 4.48 5.14 -13.02
C GLY A 194 5.14 4.64 -14.31
N LEU A 195 5.75 3.46 -14.31
CA LEU A 195 6.40 2.89 -15.49
C LEU A 195 5.35 2.29 -16.44
N ALA A 196 5.45 2.64 -17.73
CA ALA A 196 4.53 2.12 -18.74
C ALA A 196 4.91 0.72 -19.24
N GLU A 197 6.20 0.39 -19.18
CA GLU A 197 6.79 -0.83 -19.75
C GLU A 197 6.76 -2.04 -18.82
N VAL A 198 6.42 -1.88 -17.54
CA VAL A 198 6.35 -2.97 -16.56
C VAL A 198 5.00 -3.02 -15.86
N ARG A 199 4.54 -4.21 -15.51
CA ARG A 199 3.23 -4.41 -14.89
C ARG A 199 3.35 -5.36 -13.70
N PRO A 200 3.63 -4.83 -12.50
CA PRO A 200 3.60 -5.65 -11.30
C PRO A 200 2.18 -6.16 -11.03
N ASP A 201 2.06 -7.36 -10.48
CA ASP A 201 0.78 -7.97 -10.11
C ASP A 201 0.33 -7.53 -8.72
N ALA A 202 1.29 -7.36 -7.81
CA ALA A 202 1.07 -6.90 -6.45
C ALA A 202 2.34 -6.21 -5.92
N THR A 203 2.27 -5.62 -4.74
CA THR A 203 3.42 -5.07 -4.00
C THR A 203 3.29 -5.41 -2.52
N LEU A 204 4.38 -5.86 -1.90
CA LEU A 204 4.49 -6.00 -0.46
C LEU A 204 5.05 -4.70 0.11
N LEU A 205 4.21 -3.96 0.83
CA LEU A 205 4.56 -2.70 1.47
C LEU A 205 4.59 -2.88 2.99
N ALA A 206 5.78 -2.84 3.57
CA ALA A 206 5.95 -3.12 4.99
C ALA A 206 6.02 -1.84 5.84
N GLY A 207 5.20 -1.80 6.90
CA GLY A 207 5.20 -0.72 7.90
C GLY A 207 4.65 0.62 7.43
N ARG A 208 4.18 0.74 6.19
CA ARG A 208 3.70 2.02 5.60
C ARG A 208 2.17 2.11 5.46
N TYR A 209 1.43 1.06 5.86
CA TYR A 209 -0.02 1.14 6.00
C TYR A 209 -0.46 0.46 7.30
N SER A 210 -0.21 1.15 8.40
CA SER A 210 -0.53 0.76 9.78
C SER A 210 -1.20 1.90 10.54
N LEU A 211 -1.71 1.66 11.73
CA LEU A 211 -2.27 2.73 12.59
C LEU A 211 -1.25 3.86 12.87
N LEU A 212 0.04 3.57 12.88
CA LEU A 212 1.07 4.56 13.20
C LEU A 212 1.56 5.33 11.98
N ASP A 213 1.65 4.66 10.85
CA ASP A 213 2.17 5.23 9.62
C ASP A 213 1.34 4.73 8.43
N HIS A 214 0.59 5.60 7.78
CA HIS A 214 -0.26 5.28 6.64
C HIS A 214 -0.46 6.46 5.68
N GLU A 215 -0.21 7.70 6.10
CA GLU A 215 -0.56 8.89 5.33
C GLU A 215 0.14 8.93 3.97
N ALA A 216 1.46 8.69 3.94
CA ALA A 216 2.20 8.70 2.68
C ALA A 216 1.73 7.61 1.71
N ALA A 217 1.46 6.39 2.20
CA ALA A 217 0.93 5.32 1.38
C ALA A 217 -0.49 5.62 0.91
N LEU A 218 -1.35 6.12 1.81
CA LEU A 218 -2.74 6.50 1.52
C LEU A 218 -2.83 7.55 0.41
N GLN A 219 -1.93 8.54 0.43
CA GLN A 219 -1.93 9.64 -0.55
C GLN A 219 -1.30 9.27 -1.89
N ARG A 220 -0.24 8.45 -1.88
CA ARG A 220 0.68 8.31 -3.02
C ARG A 220 0.57 6.95 -3.70
N VAL A 221 0.42 5.87 -2.93
CA VAL A 221 0.51 4.48 -3.43
C VAL A 221 -0.85 3.82 -3.56
N MET A 222 -1.65 3.84 -2.49
CA MET A 222 -2.90 3.06 -2.44
C MET A 222 -3.89 3.42 -3.55
N PRO A 223 -4.15 4.71 -3.88
CA PRO A 223 -5.05 5.07 -4.97
C PRO A 223 -4.52 4.65 -6.34
N ARG A 224 -3.21 4.80 -6.56
CA ARG A 224 -2.57 4.40 -7.83
C ARG A 224 -2.59 2.89 -8.02
N ALA A 225 -2.30 2.14 -6.97
CA ALA A 225 -2.35 0.68 -6.98
C ALA A 225 -3.77 0.20 -7.29
N ALA A 226 -4.79 0.76 -6.63
CA ALA A 226 -6.19 0.45 -6.91
C ALA A 226 -6.58 0.76 -8.37
N ALA A 227 -6.18 1.91 -8.91
CA ALA A 227 -6.45 2.31 -10.29
C ALA A 227 -5.74 1.41 -11.32
N ALA A 228 -4.54 0.94 -11.00
CA ALA A 228 -3.76 0.03 -11.85
C ALA A 228 -4.17 -1.46 -11.70
N GLY A 229 -5.05 -1.79 -10.75
CA GLY A 229 -5.41 -3.16 -10.43
C GLY A 229 -4.27 -3.97 -9.78
N VAL A 230 -3.34 -3.27 -9.12
CA VAL A 230 -2.20 -3.86 -8.39
C VAL A 230 -2.60 -4.02 -6.93
N ASP A 231 -2.53 -5.23 -6.41
CA ASP A 231 -2.85 -5.53 -5.03
C ASP A 231 -1.70 -5.12 -4.09
N ILE A 232 -2.04 -4.69 -2.87
CA ILE A 232 -1.07 -4.41 -1.80
C ILE A 232 -1.13 -5.51 -0.74
N VAL A 233 0.01 -6.13 -0.48
CA VAL A 233 0.23 -6.98 0.71
C VAL A 233 0.85 -6.11 1.79
N VAL A 234 0.18 -5.96 2.91
CA VAL A 234 0.67 -5.15 4.03
C VAL A 234 1.53 -6.01 4.94
N GLY A 235 2.85 -5.73 4.94
CA GLY A 235 3.80 -6.30 5.88
C GLY A 235 3.90 -5.44 7.15
N GLY A 236 4.29 -6.05 8.27
CA GLY A 236 4.56 -5.36 9.52
C GLY A 236 3.41 -4.52 10.09
N PRO A 237 2.15 -5.02 10.13
CA PRO A 237 0.98 -4.24 10.58
C PRO A 237 1.09 -3.79 12.05
N TYR A 238 2.00 -4.38 12.81
CA TYR A 238 2.30 -4.00 14.20
C TYR A 238 3.47 -3.01 14.32
N SER A 239 3.96 -2.44 13.21
CA SER A 239 5.06 -1.45 13.18
C SER A 239 6.28 -1.92 14.00
N SER A 240 6.91 -3.02 13.54
CA SER A 240 8.03 -3.70 14.22
C SER A 240 7.72 -4.19 15.64
N GLY A 241 6.43 -4.37 15.95
CA GLY A 241 5.95 -4.95 17.20
C GLY A 241 5.50 -3.93 18.24
N VAL A 242 5.72 -2.62 18.09
CA VAL A 242 5.35 -1.62 19.10
C VAL A 242 3.84 -1.61 19.39
N LEU A 243 2.98 -1.85 18.42
CA LEU A 243 1.53 -2.00 18.61
C LEU A 243 1.14 -3.34 19.28
N ALA A 244 2.05 -4.31 19.30
CA ALA A 244 1.86 -5.60 19.99
C ALA A 244 2.59 -5.69 21.32
N GLY A 245 3.01 -4.56 21.91
CA GLY A 245 3.75 -4.50 23.16
C GLY A 245 5.26 -4.72 23.05
N GLY A 246 5.80 -4.73 21.83
CA GLY A 246 7.25 -4.80 21.58
C GLY A 246 7.97 -3.46 21.78
N ALA A 247 9.30 -3.49 21.74
CA ALA A 247 10.17 -2.35 22.03
C ALA A 247 10.75 -1.68 20.77
N HIS A 248 10.33 -2.09 19.56
CA HIS A 248 10.92 -1.62 18.32
C HIS A 248 9.88 -0.90 17.42
N PHE A 249 10.35 0.14 16.74
CA PHE A 249 9.67 0.82 15.65
C PHE A 249 10.67 0.97 14.49
N GLU A 250 10.28 0.63 13.27
CA GLU A 250 11.19 0.59 12.10
C GLU A 250 12.51 -0.16 12.34
N TYR A 251 12.43 -1.25 13.10
CA TYR A 251 13.54 -2.09 13.55
C TYR A 251 14.48 -1.44 14.60
N GLY A 252 14.28 -0.17 14.95
CA GLY A 252 15.08 0.60 15.90
C GLY A 252 14.32 0.97 17.19
N ALA A 253 14.85 1.95 17.90
CA ALA A 253 14.22 2.52 19.10
C ALA A 253 12.93 3.27 18.74
N VAL A 254 11.96 3.29 19.65
CA VAL A 254 10.66 3.97 19.43
C VAL A 254 10.84 5.48 19.68
N PRO A 255 10.64 6.35 18.66
CA PRO A 255 10.64 7.80 18.83
C PRO A 255 9.54 8.27 19.81
N GLU A 256 9.77 9.40 20.50
CA GLU A 256 8.82 9.90 21.51
C GLU A 256 7.43 10.22 20.92
N ALA A 257 7.36 10.82 19.74
CA ALA A 257 6.10 11.10 19.06
C ALA A 257 5.29 9.82 18.75
N ILE A 258 6.00 8.75 18.34
CA ILE A 258 5.38 7.44 18.10
C ILE A 258 4.91 6.82 19.41
N ARG A 259 5.71 6.93 20.49
CA ARG A 259 5.31 6.46 21.82
C ARG A 259 4.04 7.14 22.30
N ALA A 260 3.96 8.47 22.19
CA ALA A 260 2.77 9.24 22.54
C ALA A 260 1.53 8.80 21.73
N LYS A 261 1.68 8.59 20.40
CA LYS A 261 0.60 8.09 19.54
C LYS A 261 0.16 6.69 19.95
N VAL A 262 1.10 5.79 20.27
CA VAL A 262 0.79 4.42 20.74
C VAL A 262 -0.01 4.46 22.06
N GLU A 263 0.39 5.29 23.03
CA GLU A 263 -0.33 5.40 24.29
C GLU A 263 -1.73 6.00 24.11
N ALA A 264 -1.90 6.98 23.22
CA ALA A 264 -3.22 7.51 22.88
C ALA A 264 -4.13 6.43 22.24
N ILE A 265 -3.59 5.61 21.32
CA ILE A 265 -4.32 4.48 20.73
C ILE A 265 -4.68 3.44 21.80
N LYS A 266 -3.75 3.08 22.70
CA LYS A 266 -4.01 2.14 23.81
C LYS A 266 -5.12 2.64 24.75
N ALA A 267 -5.08 3.93 25.12
CA ALA A 267 -6.12 4.52 25.95
C ALA A 267 -7.50 4.46 25.29
N LEU A 268 -7.57 4.72 23.98
CA LEU A 268 -8.82 4.60 23.22
C LEU A 268 -9.28 3.15 23.12
N CYS A 269 -8.37 2.21 22.87
CA CYS A 269 -8.65 0.77 22.87
C CYS A 269 -9.24 0.32 24.19
N ALA A 270 -8.65 0.75 25.33
CA ALA A 270 -9.14 0.43 26.67
C ALA A 270 -10.56 1.01 26.91
N ALA A 271 -10.81 2.25 26.51
CA ALA A 271 -12.11 2.90 26.66
C ALA A 271 -13.25 2.20 25.91
N HIS A 272 -12.94 1.53 24.79
CA HIS A 272 -13.91 0.80 23.98
C HIS A 272 -13.82 -0.73 24.10
N ALA A 273 -13.03 -1.26 25.01
CA ALA A 273 -12.77 -2.69 25.19
C ALA A 273 -12.27 -3.37 23.88
N VAL A 274 -11.49 -2.67 23.05
CA VAL A 274 -10.96 -3.17 21.79
C VAL A 274 -9.53 -3.67 21.98
N PRO A 275 -9.20 -4.90 21.57
CA PRO A 275 -7.81 -5.37 21.54
C PRO A 275 -7.01 -4.54 20.53
N ILE A 276 -5.86 -3.99 20.95
CA ILE A 276 -5.03 -3.15 20.05
C ILE A 276 -4.56 -3.91 18.80
N LYS A 277 -4.32 -5.21 18.89
CA LYS A 277 -4.01 -6.06 17.75
C LYS A 277 -5.16 -6.12 16.74
N ALA A 278 -6.40 -6.16 17.23
CA ALA A 278 -7.59 -6.13 16.37
C ALA A 278 -7.67 -4.81 15.59
N ALA A 279 -7.48 -3.70 16.29
CA ALA A 279 -7.45 -2.38 15.67
C ALA A 279 -6.33 -2.29 14.60
N ALA A 280 -5.13 -2.80 14.90
CA ALA A 280 -4.00 -2.74 13.96
C ALA A 280 -4.21 -3.59 12.71
N LEU A 281 -4.65 -4.85 12.84
CA LEU A 281 -4.85 -5.74 11.70
C LEU A 281 -6.02 -5.31 10.82
N GLN A 282 -7.15 -4.96 11.45
CA GLN A 282 -8.35 -4.59 10.72
C GLN A 282 -8.18 -3.25 10.00
N PHE A 283 -7.52 -2.25 10.62
CA PHE A 283 -7.16 -1.02 9.94
C PHE A 283 -6.29 -1.26 8.70
N SER A 284 -5.25 -2.09 8.83
CA SER A 284 -4.34 -2.38 7.73
C SER A 284 -5.01 -3.05 6.53
N LEU A 285 -6.14 -3.74 6.74
CA LEU A 285 -6.96 -4.35 5.69
C LEU A 285 -8.12 -3.48 5.20
N ALA A 286 -8.38 -2.34 5.82
CA ALA A 286 -9.57 -1.55 5.51
C ALA A 286 -9.52 -0.89 4.12
N HIS A 287 -8.32 -0.61 3.60
CA HIS A 287 -8.18 0.00 2.27
C HIS A 287 -8.50 -1.01 1.16
N PRO A 288 -9.28 -0.62 0.12
CA PRO A 288 -9.65 -1.52 -0.99
C PRO A 288 -8.46 -2.13 -1.74
N ALA A 289 -7.32 -1.45 -1.83
CA ALA A 289 -6.11 -1.99 -2.46
C ALA A 289 -5.39 -3.03 -1.58
N ALA A 290 -5.61 -3.04 -0.26
CA ALA A 290 -5.01 -4.04 0.63
C ALA A 290 -5.66 -5.41 0.41
N ALA A 291 -4.90 -6.34 -0.12
CA ALA A 291 -5.38 -7.69 -0.44
C ALA A 291 -5.07 -8.68 0.68
N ALA A 292 -3.97 -8.49 1.39
CA ALA A 292 -3.54 -9.36 2.47
C ALA A 292 -2.71 -8.58 3.51
N ILE A 293 -2.67 -9.14 4.71
CA ILE A 293 -1.72 -8.74 5.76
C ILE A 293 -0.86 -9.93 6.17
N ILE A 294 0.42 -9.69 6.43
CA ILE A 294 1.37 -10.72 6.84
C ILE A 294 2.10 -10.32 8.13
N PRO A 295 1.44 -10.40 9.29
CA PRO A 295 2.12 -10.20 10.57
C PRO A 295 3.21 -11.25 10.75
N GLY A 296 4.34 -10.85 11.33
CA GLY A 296 5.40 -11.77 11.73
C GLY A 296 5.14 -12.36 13.10
N ALA A 297 5.30 -13.67 13.25
CA ALA A 297 5.23 -14.35 14.53
C ALA A 297 6.47 -15.20 14.79
N SER A 298 6.95 -15.16 16.03
CA SER A 298 8.10 -15.96 16.49
C SER A 298 7.72 -17.03 17.52
N ARG A 299 6.43 -17.20 17.80
CA ARG A 299 5.87 -18.16 18.76
C ARG A 299 4.48 -18.60 18.33
N PRO A 300 4.09 -19.87 18.60
CA PRO A 300 2.77 -20.41 18.23
C PRO A 300 1.59 -19.60 18.78
N GLU A 301 1.69 -19.10 20.02
CA GLU A 301 0.62 -18.36 20.69
C GLU A 301 0.20 -17.10 19.93
N ARG A 302 1.17 -16.41 19.30
CA ARG A 302 0.90 -15.19 18.51
C ARG A 302 0.02 -15.45 17.30
N ILE A 303 0.09 -16.63 16.74
CA ILE A 303 -0.77 -17.03 15.61
C ILE A 303 -2.24 -17.05 16.02
N ALA A 304 -2.56 -17.69 17.14
CA ALA A 304 -3.92 -17.73 17.66
C ALA A 304 -4.44 -16.32 17.99
N GLU A 305 -3.58 -15.46 18.57
CA GLU A 305 -3.90 -14.08 18.87
C GLU A 305 -4.21 -13.27 17.61
N ASP A 306 -3.44 -13.43 16.53
CA ASP A 306 -3.63 -12.71 15.26
C ASP A 306 -4.93 -13.13 14.57
N HIS A 307 -5.24 -14.43 14.55
CA HIS A 307 -6.50 -14.95 14.05
C HIS A 307 -7.71 -14.47 14.88
N ALA A 308 -7.58 -14.43 16.20
CA ALA A 308 -8.61 -13.89 17.09
C ALA A 308 -8.80 -12.38 16.88
N ALA A 309 -7.71 -11.63 16.75
CA ALA A 309 -7.72 -10.19 16.53
C ALA A 309 -8.42 -9.80 15.22
N LEU A 310 -8.16 -10.54 14.15
CA LEU A 310 -8.81 -10.27 12.86
C LEU A 310 -10.33 -10.54 12.90
N ARG A 311 -10.78 -11.50 13.71
CA ARG A 311 -12.20 -11.87 13.87
C ARG A 311 -12.91 -11.06 14.96
N ALA A 312 -12.18 -10.31 15.77
CA ALA A 312 -12.76 -9.55 16.87
C ALA A 312 -13.78 -8.50 16.36
N ALA A 313 -14.91 -8.40 17.03
CA ALA A 313 -15.86 -7.33 16.77
C ALA A 313 -15.29 -6.01 17.30
N VAL A 314 -15.10 -5.04 16.41
CA VAL A 314 -14.64 -3.70 16.78
C VAL A 314 -15.78 -2.71 16.50
N PRO A 315 -16.27 -1.97 17.53
CA PRO A 315 -17.38 -1.05 17.37
C PRO A 315 -17.08 0.09 16.37
N GLY A 316 -18.06 0.48 15.55
CA GLY A 316 -17.90 1.59 14.61
C GLY A 316 -17.57 2.93 15.27
N GLU A 317 -18.04 3.14 16.51
CA GLU A 317 -17.70 4.34 17.32
C GLU A 317 -16.21 4.40 17.69
N PHE A 318 -15.54 3.27 17.92
CA PHE A 318 -14.09 3.23 18.10
C PHE A 318 -13.35 3.80 16.88
N TRP A 319 -13.74 3.37 15.68
CA TRP A 319 -13.13 3.85 14.44
C TRP A 319 -13.36 5.34 14.21
N ARG A 320 -14.59 5.83 14.50
CA ARG A 320 -14.88 7.27 14.44
C ARG A 320 -14.02 8.06 15.42
N ALA A 321 -13.91 7.58 16.67
CA ALA A 321 -13.11 8.23 17.70
C ALA A 321 -11.61 8.28 17.36
N LEU A 322 -11.06 7.25 16.68
CA LEU A 322 -9.69 7.28 16.15
C LEU A 322 -9.50 8.44 15.16
N ARG A 323 -10.46 8.62 14.22
CA ARG A 323 -10.41 9.68 13.22
C ARG A 323 -10.61 11.06 13.85
N GLU A 324 -11.59 11.24 14.72
CA GLU A 324 -11.90 12.49 15.40
C GLU A 324 -10.74 13.00 16.28
N ARG A 325 -9.96 12.09 16.86
CA ARG A 325 -8.75 12.42 17.63
C ARG A 325 -7.50 12.62 16.76
N GLY A 326 -7.61 12.54 15.45
CA GLY A 326 -6.47 12.67 14.55
C GLY A 326 -5.43 11.55 14.68
N LEU A 327 -5.81 10.38 15.22
CA LEU A 327 -4.93 9.22 15.34
C LEU A 327 -4.79 8.45 14.02
N VAL A 328 -5.75 8.65 13.10
CA VAL A 328 -5.68 8.22 11.71
C VAL A 328 -6.07 9.36 10.79
N ALA A 329 -5.61 9.33 9.55
CA ALA A 329 -5.92 10.34 8.55
C ALA A 329 -7.45 10.45 8.32
N PRO A 330 -7.98 11.65 8.09
CA PRO A 330 -9.42 11.87 7.97
C PRO A 330 -10.06 11.12 6.80
N ASP A 331 -9.29 10.83 5.75
CA ASP A 331 -9.68 10.10 4.55
C ASP A 331 -9.23 8.63 4.54
N ALA A 332 -8.63 8.13 5.64
CA ALA A 332 -8.28 6.71 5.73
C ALA A 332 -9.55 5.85 5.77
N PRO A 333 -9.72 4.86 4.86
CA PRO A 333 -10.81 3.90 4.95
C PRO A 333 -10.77 3.16 6.28
N LEU A 334 -11.92 3.07 6.94
CA LEU A 334 -12.05 2.37 8.22
C LEU A 334 -12.85 1.07 8.06
N PRO A 335 -12.59 0.05 8.90
CA PRO A 335 -13.34 -1.19 8.88
C PRO A 335 -14.84 -0.95 9.05
N GLY A 336 -15.65 -1.62 8.20
CA GLY A 336 -17.09 -1.47 8.19
C GLY A 336 -17.63 -0.29 7.37
N GLU A 337 -16.80 0.66 6.97
CA GLU A 337 -17.24 1.80 6.14
C GLU A 337 -17.52 1.42 4.68
N GLY A 338 -17.00 0.30 4.18
CA GLY A 338 -17.23 -0.17 2.80
C GLY A 338 -18.30 -1.25 2.65
N ALA A 339 -18.72 -1.88 3.71
CA ALA A 339 -19.66 -3.00 3.65
C ALA A 339 -21.12 -2.51 3.51
N GLY A 340 -21.64 -2.54 2.30
CA GLY A 340 -23.01 -2.17 1.99
C GLY A 340 -23.25 -0.73 1.52
N ARG A 341 -22.20 0.09 1.41
CA ARG A 341 -22.34 1.46 0.89
C ARG A 341 -22.45 1.46 -0.64
N ARG A 342 -23.55 1.96 -1.17
CA ARG A 342 -23.72 2.21 -2.61
C ARG A 342 -23.09 3.56 -2.92
N PHE A 343 -22.08 3.55 -3.79
CA PHE A 343 -21.60 4.77 -4.39
C PHE A 343 -22.66 5.32 -5.35
N ALA A 344 -22.99 6.58 -5.18
CA ALA A 344 -23.66 7.36 -6.19
C ALA A 344 -22.62 8.02 -7.09
N THR A 345 -22.98 8.34 -8.32
CA THR A 345 -22.11 8.98 -9.31
C THR A 345 -22.81 10.18 -9.94
N ALA A 346 -22.04 11.23 -10.21
CA ALA A 346 -22.47 12.34 -11.04
C ALA A 346 -21.39 12.62 -12.08
N SER A 347 -21.79 13.12 -13.27
CA SER A 347 -20.83 13.48 -14.31
C SER A 347 -21.42 14.47 -15.29
N ALA A 348 -20.58 15.39 -15.78
CA ALA A 348 -20.94 16.30 -16.85
C ALA A 348 -19.79 16.38 -17.86
N SER A 349 -20.11 16.77 -19.09
CA SER A 349 -19.11 17.02 -20.11
C SER A 349 -19.50 18.17 -21.02
N VAL A 350 -18.50 18.85 -21.58
CA VAL A 350 -18.69 19.94 -22.55
C VAL A 350 -17.64 19.85 -23.64
N THR A 351 -17.99 20.20 -24.86
CA THR A 351 -17.06 20.37 -25.97
C THR A 351 -16.82 21.86 -26.21
N LEU A 352 -15.56 22.26 -26.20
CA LEU A 352 -15.12 23.66 -26.28
C LEU A 352 -14.47 23.91 -27.67
N PRO A 353 -14.67 25.11 -28.26
CA PRO A 353 -14.06 25.49 -29.53
C PRO A 353 -12.60 25.96 -29.35
N ALA A 354 -11.77 25.15 -28.71
CA ALA A 354 -10.35 25.42 -28.44
C ALA A 354 -9.57 24.10 -28.36
N PRO A 355 -8.27 24.10 -28.73
CA PRO A 355 -7.43 22.93 -28.61
C PRO A 355 -7.30 22.44 -27.16
N ALA A 356 -7.16 21.13 -26.96
CA ALA A 356 -7.08 20.51 -25.64
C ALA A 356 -5.96 21.07 -24.75
N ASP A 357 -4.79 21.39 -25.33
CA ASP A 357 -3.68 21.99 -24.58
C ASP A 357 -4.00 23.38 -24.06
N ARG A 358 -4.73 24.20 -24.84
CA ARG A 358 -5.16 25.54 -24.40
C ARG A 358 -6.18 25.46 -23.25
N VAL A 359 -7.09 24.49 -23.32
CA VAL A 359 -8.06 24.25 -22.25
C VAL A 359 -7.34 23.73 -21.02
N TRP A 360 -6.44 22.75 -21.16
CA TRP A 360 -5.67 22.20 -20.06
C TRP A 360 -4.76 23.24 -19.37
N ALA A 361 -4.14 24.15 -20.13
CA ALA A 361 -3.35 25.24 -19.55
C ALA A 361 -4.16 26.13 -18.58
N LEU A 362 -5.48 26.25 -18.76
CA LEU A 362 -6.37 27.00 -17.86
C LEU A 362 -6.81 26.18 -16.66
N ILE A 363 -7.24 24.91 -16.89
CA ILE A 363 -7.94 24.14 -15.85
C ILE A 363 -7.11 23.02 -15.24
N GLY A 364 -5.95 22.69 -15.81
CA GLY A 364 -5.12 21.55 -15.38
C GLY A 364 -4.35 21.78 -14.09
N GLY A 365 -4.09 23.02 -13.71
CA GLY A 365 -3.43 23.35 -12.45
C GLY A 365 -4.32 23.01 -11.25
N PHE A 366 -3.80 22.21 -10.28
CA PHE A 366 -4.62 21.80 -9.13
C PHE A 366 -5.10 22.98 -8.28
N GLY A 367 -4.41 24.12 -8.31
CA GLY A 367 -4.81 25.35 -7.64
C GLY A 367 -5.68 26.30 -8.49
N SER A 368 -5.97 25.99 -9.75
CA SER A 368 -6.53 26.93 -10.73
C SER A 368 -8.06 27.12 -10.69
N LEU A 369 -8.77 26.49 -9.73
CA LEU A 369 -10.25 26.59 -9.68
C LEU A 369 -10.79 28.03 -9.70
N PRO A 370 -10.24 29.00 -8.96
CA PRO A 370 -10.73 30.37 -9.00
C PRO A 370 -10.62 31.04 -10.38
N ASP A 371 -9.71 30.56 -11.23
CA ASP A 371 -9.47 31.15 -12.56
C ASP A 371 -10.62 30.87 -13.54
N TRP A 372 -11.42 29.81 -13.29
CA TRP A 372 -12.44 29.37 -14.22
C TRP A 372 -13.78 28.96 -13.58
N LEU A 373 -13.82 28.72 -12.27
CA LEU A 373 -14.98 28.23 -11.52
C LEU A 373 -15.53 29.36 -10.63
N PRO A 374 -16.61 30.05 -11.03
CA PRO A 374 -17.01 31.30 -10.41
C PRO A 374 -17.51 31.19 -8.97
N PHE A 375 -17.88 29.99 -8.50
CA PHE A 375 -18.29 29.77 -7.12
C PHE A 375 -17.12 29.47 -6.16
N ILE A 376 -15.88 29.40 -6.64
CA ILE A 376 -14.68 29.31 -5.81
C ILE A 376 -13.94 30.64 -5.84
N ARG A 377 -13.80 31.28 -4.67
CA ARG A 377 -13.13 32.60 -4.54
C ARG A 377 -11.63 32.49 -4.37
N GLU A 378 -11.22 31.52 -3.56
CA GLU A 378 -9.82 31.38 -3.15
C GLU A 378 -9.37 29.93 -3.26
N SER A 379 -8.10 29.75 -3.63
CA SER A 379 -7.41 28.47 -3.62
C SER A 379 -5.97 28.66 -3.13
N SER A 380 -5.56 27.91 -2.15
CA SER A 380 -4.18 27.83 -1.68
C SER A 380 -3.71 26.39 -1.63
N LEU A 381 -2.43 26.15 -1.98
CA LEU A 381 -1.84 24.83 -2.00
C LEU A 381 -1.01 24.60 -0.74
N ALA A 382 -1.08 23.39 -0.20
CA ALA A 382 -0.30 22.89 0.92
C ALA A 382 0.31 21.52 0.58
N GLU A 383 1.15 20.98 1.46
CA GLU A 383 1.76 19.66 1.34
C GLU A 383 2.44 19.43 -0.02
N GLY A 384 3.24 20.41 -0.47
CA GLY A 384 3.94 20.35 -1.75
C GLY A 384 3.01 20.33 -2.98
N GLY A 385 1.85 20.97 -2.86
CA GLY A 385 0.84 21.05 -3.93
C GLY A 385 -0.12 19.84 -3.97
N ARG A 386 -0.08 18.97 -2.98
CA ARG A 386 -0.94 17.76 -2.92
C ARG A 386 -2.28 18.02 -2.25
N THR A 387 -2.40 19.04 -1.43
CA THR A 387 -3.65 19.47 -0.80
C THR A 387 -3.99 20.87 -1.23
N ARG A 388 -5.24 21.14 -1.59
CA ARG A 388 -5.75 22.48 -1.83
C ARG A 388 -6.82 22.86 -0.83
N HIS A 389 -6.71 24.06 -0.33
CA HIS A 389 -7.69 24.69 0.54
C HIS A 389 -8.44 25.73 -0.27
N LEU A 390 -9.75 25.56 -0.36
CA LEU A 390 -10.64 26.41 -1.13
C LEU A 390 -11.59 27.17 -0.20
N ARG A 391 -12.08 28.32 -0.68
CA ARG A 391 -13.25 28.99 -0.12
C ARG A 391 -14.27 29.22 -1.23
N ASP A 392 -15.51 28.84 -0.97
CA ASP A 392 -16.61 29.14 -1.87
C ASP A 392 -17.07 30.60 -1.75
N VAL A 393 -18.08 30.98 -2.53
CA VAL A 393 -18.63 32.36 -2.53
C VAL A 393 -19.30 32.75 -1.22
N ASP A 394 -19.73 31.76 -0.43
CA ASP A 394 -20.36 31.94 0.88
C ASP A 394 -19.34 31.88 2.02
N GLY A 395 -18.07 31.65 1.72
CA GLY A 395 -16.95 31.59 2.66
C GLY A 395 -16.75 30.24 3.33
N HIS A 396 -17.48 29.19 2.92
CA HIS A 396 -17.28 27.86 3.48
C HIS A 396 -15.95 27.27 3.04
N PRO A 397 -15.23 26.58 3.94
CA PRO A 397 -14.00 25.91 3.61
C PRO A 397 -14.25 24.59 2.89
N ILE A 398 -13.47 24.33 1.84
CA ILE A 398 -13.39 23.04 1.16
C ILE A 398 -11.91 22.63 1.14
N VAL A 399 -11.61 21.42 1.57
CA VAL A 399 -10.25 20.88 1.56
C VAL A 399 -10.24 19.62 0.71
N GLU A 400 -9.34 19.60 -0.27
CA GLU A 400 -9.24 18.50 -1.23
C GLU A 400 -7.80 18.03 -1.36
N ARG A 401 -7.64 16.73 -1.57
CA ARG A 401 -6.36 16.06 -1.77
C ARG A 401 -6.24 15.53 -3.18
N LEU A 402 -5.13 15.87 -3.85
CA LEU A 402 -4.78 15.34 -5.16
C LEU A 402 -4.46 13.85 -5.04
N THR A 403 -5.20 12.99 -5.73
CA THR A 403 -5.02 11.53 -5.72
C THR A 403 -4.25 11.02 -6.95
N SER A 404 -4.36 11.73 -8.07
CA SER A 404 -3.60 11.41 -9.29
C SER A 404 -3.41 12.67 -10.15
N PHE A 405 -2.30 12.73 -10.89
CA PHE A 405 -2.02 13.79 -11.84
C PHE A 405 -1.27 13.22 -13.06
N ASP A 406 -1.82 13.43 -14.24
CA ASP A 406 -1.27 12.96 -15.50
C ASP A 406 -1.28 14.12 -16.51
N GLU A 407 -0.14 14.80 -16.61
CA GLU A 407 0.03 15.95 -17.51
C GLU A 407 -0.18 15.57 -18.97
N ARG A 408 0.37 14.43 -19.41
CA ARG A 408 0.25 13.97 -20.80
C ARG A 408 -1.17 13.54 -21.15
N GLY A 409 -1.82 12.85 -20.23
CA GLY A 409 -3.21 12.42 -20.36
C GLY A 409 -4.21 13.51 -20.03
N ARG A 410 -3.74 14.71 -19.67
CA ARG A 410 -4.54 15.90 -19.29
C ARG A 410 -5.68 15.54 -18.35
N ARG A 411 -5.34 14.95 -17.20
CA ARG A 411 -6.30 14.57 -16.17
C ARG A 411 -5.70 14.66 -14.78
N TYR A 412 -6.53 14.98 -13.80
CA TYR A 412 -6.21 14.78 -12.40
C TYR A 412 -7.42 14.24 -11.64
N GLY A 413 -7.14 13.49 -10.58
CA GLY A 413 -8.14 13.02 -9.61
C GLY A 413 -7.90 13.64 -8.25
N TYR A 414 -8.97 13.81 -7.47
CA TYR A 414 -8.90 14.35 -6.13
C TYR A 414 -9.97 13.75 -5.21
N HIS A 415 -9.69 13.80 -3.91
CA HIS A 415 -10.58 13.36 -2.84
C HIS A 415 -10.94 14.56 -1.95
N ILE A 416 -12.21 14.67 -1.55
CA ILE A 416 -12.66 15.71 -0.60
C ILE A 416 -12.37 15.24 0.83
N LEU A 417 -11.53 15.99 1.55
CA LEU A 417 -11.27 15.78 2.99
C LEU A 417 -12.27 16.48 3.88
N GLN A 418 -12.73 17.68 3.45
CA GLN A 418 -13.70 18.52 4.15
C GLN A 418 -14.50 19.35 3.15
N ALA A 419 -15.81 19.36 3.27
CA ALA A 419 -16.69 20.23 2.50
C ALA A 419 -18.06 20.34 3.17
N PRO A 420 -18.84 21.37 2.87
CA PRO A 420 -20.22 21.52 3.37
C PRO A 420 -21.24 20.70 2.56
N PHE A 421 -20.81 19.58 1.96
CA PHE A 421 -21.66 18.74 1.13
C PHE A 421 -22.14 17.50 1.90
N PRO A 422 -23.38 17.03 1.62
CA PRO A 422 -23.96 15.88 2.33
C PRO A 422 -23.47 14.54 1.76
N VAL A 423 -22.14 14.36 1.73
CA VAL A 423 -21.50 13.14 1.21
C VAL A 423 -20.25 12.79 1.99
N THR A 424 -19.83 11.53 1.89
CA THR A 424 -18.54 11.00 2.33
C THR A 424 -17.88 10.23 1.20
N ASP A 425 -16.61 9.90 1.37
CA ASP A 425 -15.84 9.09 0.39
C ASP A 425 -15.95 9.62 -1.04
N TYR A 426 -15.80 10.94 -1.19
CA TYR A 426 -15.94 11.61 -2.48
C TYR A 426 -14.63 11.63 -3.24
N ASP A 427 -14.61 10.95 -4.39
CA ASP A 427 -13.53 10.99 -5.36
C ASP A 427 -14.04 11.61 -6.67
N ALA A 428 -13.26 12.50 -7.27
CA ALA A 428 -13.58 13.06 -8.57
C ALA A 428 -12.38 13.07 -9.53
N THR A 429 -12.70 13.16 -10.81
CA THR A 429 -11.72 13.27 -11.89
C THR A 429 -12.14 14.37 -12.86
N LEU A 430 -11.17 15.23 -13.21
CA LEU A 430 -11.28 16.18 -14.32
C LEU A 430 -10.33 15.73 -15.42
N ARG A 431 -10.85 15.67 -16.66
CA ARG A 431 -10.11 15.24 -17.86
C ARG A 431 -10.37 16.15 -19.03
N VAL A 432 -9.34 16.42 -19.83
CA VAL A 432 -9.43 17.11 -21.12
C VAL A 432 -8.91 16.17 -22.21
N SER A 433 -9.70 15.97 -23.24
CA SER A 433 -9.31 15.15 -24.40
C SER A 433 -9.50 15.93 -25.70
N ASP A 434 -8.80 15.54 -26.75
CA ASP A 434 -9.00 16.07 -28.09
C ASP A 434 -10.35 15.56 -28.66
N ALA A 435 -11.16 16.46 -29.16
CA ALA A 435 -12.46 16.14 -29.76
C ALA A 435 -12.46 16.26 -31.28
N GLY A 436 -11.29 16.46 -31.92
CA GLY A 436 -11.12 16.70 -33.32
C GLY A 436 -11.44 18.16 -33.73
N ASP A 437 -11.01 18.54 -34.93
CA ASP A 437 -11.24 19.87 -35.55
C ASP A 437 -10.82 21.07 -34.64
N GLY A 438 -9.72 20.92 -33.87
CA GLY A 438 -9.24 21.96 -32.98
C GLY A 438 -10.12 22.19 -31.75
N ARG A 439 -10.99 21.24 -31.41
CA ARG A 439 -11.89 21.28 -30.24
C ARG A 439 -11.42 20.37 -29.13
N ALA A 440 -11.77 20.71 -27.90
CA ALA A 440 -11.52 19.91 -26.72
C ALA A 440 -12.81 19.42 -26.07
N ARG A 441 -12.81 18.19 -25.55
CA ARG A 441 -13.84 17.69 -24.65
C ARG A 441 -13.33 17.71 -23.23
N VAL A 442 -14.07 18.35 -22.33
CA VAL A 442 -13.84 18.34 -20.89
C VAL A 442 -14.87 17.45 -20.23
N GLU A 443 -14.40 16.53 -19.39
CA GLU A 443 -15.24 15.60 -18.63
C GLU A 443 -14.92 15.79 -17.14
N TRP A 444 -15.95 16.00 -16.33
CA TRP A 444 -15.86 16.09 -14.88
C TRP A 444 -16.79 15.04 -14.26
N SER A 445 -16.24 14.13 -13.47
CA SER A 445 -17.00 13.04 -12.86
C SER A 445 -16.62 12.85 -11.41
N GLY A 446 -17.56 12.43 -10.59
CA GLY A 446 -17.36 12.11 -9.19
C GLY A 446 -18.15 10.86 -8.77
N ARG A 447 -17.60 10.13 -7.80
CA ARG A 447 -18.29 9.08 -7.06
C ARG A 447 -18.25 9.42 -5.58
N PHE A 448 -19.31 9.15 -4.85
CA PHE A 448 -19.45 9.52 -3.46
C PHE A 448 -20.50 8.68 -2.75
N ILE A 449 -20.48 8.69 -1.43
CA ILE A 449 -21.49 8.05 -0.60
C ILE A 449 -22.39 9.15 -0.01
N PRO A 450 -23.70 9.16 -0.31
CA PRO A 450 -24.64 10.08 0.30
C PRO A 450 -24.65 9.98 1.83
N ALA A 451 -24.67 11.12 2.51
CA ALA A 451 -24.64 11.22 3.98
C ALA A 451 -25.73 12.18 4.47
N GLY A 452 -26.72 11.67 5.19
CA GLY A 452 -27.82 12.48 5.73
C GLY A 452 -28.90 12.86 4.71
N VAL A 453 -28.74 12.48 3.43
CA VAL A 453 -29.70 12.72 2.34
C VAL A 453 -29.84 11.47 1.47
N GLY A 454 -30.87 11.42 0.63
CA GLY A 454 -31.08 10.32 -0.32
C GLY A 454 -30.12 10.38 -1.52
N ASP A 455 -29.84 9.22 -2.17
CA ASP A 455 -28.93 9.11 -3.31
C ASP A 455 -29.27 10.12 -4.43
N ALA A 456 -30.54 10.24 -4.79
CA ALA A 456 -31.00 11.14 -5.85
C ALA A 456 -30.77 12.62 -5.52
N GLU A 457 -30.83 13.01 -4.23
CA GLU A 457 -30.58 14.36 -3.78
C GLU A 457 -29.07 14.68 -3.85
N ALA A 458 -28.21 13.81 -3.32
CA ALA A 458 -26.77 13.97 -3.41
C ALA A 458 -26.29 14.03 -4.86
N VAL A 459 -26.83 13.17 -5.76
CA VAL A 459 -26.51 13.19 -7.19
C VAL A 459 -26.88 14.54 -7.81
N ARG A 460 -28.07 15.08 -7.51
CA ARG A 460 -28.47 16.39 -8.05
C ARG A 460 -27.53 17.52 -7.66
N VAL A 461 -27.04 17.53 -6.42
CA VAL A 461 -26.09 18.54 -5.94
C VAL A 461 -24.82 18.56 -6.79
N PHE A 462 -24.18 17.40 -6.96
CA PHE A 462 -22.94 17.33 -7.72
C PHE A 462 -23.14 17.43 -9.24
N GLN A 463 -24.25 16.93 -9.74
CA GLN A 463 -24.62 17.12 -11.16
C GLN A 463 -24.71 18.62 -11.49
N ALA A 464 -25.40 19.41 -10.65
CA ALA A 464 -25.52 20.85 -10.82
C ALA A 464 -24.13 21.55 -10.73
N ILE A 465 -23.30 21.19 -9.76
CA ILE A 465 -21.94 21.75 -9.61
C ILE A 465 -21.11 21.52 -10.88
N PHE A 466 -21.14 20.31 -11.41
CA PHE A 466 -20.37 19.97 -12.62
C PHE A 466 -20.91 20.66 -13.85
N GLU A 467 -22.23 20.68 -14.05
CA GLU A 467 -22.89 21.34 -15.20
C GLU A 467 -22.67 22.85 -15.20
N ASP A 468 -22.89 23.51 -14.05
CA ASP A 468 -22.70 24.96 -13.91
C ASP A 468 -21.23 25.35 -14.06
N GLY A 469 -20.32 24.56 -13.51
CA GLY A 469 -18.87 24.77 -13.66
C GLY A 469 -18.43 24.64 -15.11
N LEU A 470 -18.85 23.59 -15.81
CA LEU A 470 -18.51 23.40 -17.22
C LEU A 470 -19.19 24.42 -18.13
N LYS A 471 -20.38 24.89 -17.81
CA LYS A 471 -21.05 26.01 -18.48
C LYS A 471 -20.29 27.32 -18.33
N ALA A 472 -19.81 27.63 -17.12
CA ALA A 472 -18.94 28.77 -16.86
C ALA A 472 -17.62 28.69 -17.63
N LEU A 473 -17.01 27.50 -17.69
CA LEU A 473 -15.82 27.25 -18.49
C LEU A 473 -16.10 27.48 -19.99
N ALA A 474 -17.24 26.99 -20.51
CA ALA A 474 -17.60 27.17 -21.91
C ALA A 474 -17.73 28.63 -22.30
N ALA A 475 -18.30 29.46 -21.43
CA ALA A 475 -18.44 30.90 -21.67
C ALA A 475 -17.09 31.62 -21.86
N ARG A 476 -15.98 31.10 -21.28
CA ARG A 476 -14.64 31.65 -21.46
C ARG A 476 -14.00 31.36 -22.83
N PHE A 477 -14.54 30.41 -23.56
CA PHE A 477 -14.07 30.01 -24.88
C PHE A 477 -15.08 30.34 -26.00
N ALA A 478 -16.18 30.99 -25.69
CA ALA A 478 -17.24 31.34 -26.65
C ALA A 478 -17.04 32.71 -27.34
N GLY A 479 -15.91 33.43 -27.01
CA GLY A 479 -15.59 34.74 -27.53
C GLY A 479 -14.36 34.79 -28.41
#